data_85e65058eda8460d3612729096493e96
#
_entry.id   85e65058eda8460d3612729096493e96
#
_cell.length_a   1.000
_cell.length_b   1.000
_cell.length_c   1.000
_cell.angle_alpha   90.00
_cell.angle_beta   90.00
_cell.angle_gamma   90.00
#
_symmetry.space_group_name_H-M   'P 1'
#
loop_
_entity.id
_entity.type
_entity.pdbx_description
1 polymer ?
#
loop_
_entity_poly.entity_id
_entity_poly.type
_entity_poly.pdbx_seq_one_letter_code
_entity_poly.pdbx_strand_id
1 'polypeptide(L)'
;MSGVTHRGGDLRSYLSSVACFLTLILAGRVTAQTFAVLHNFSATSSDSYTNWDGAQPYQTGLVLSGTSLYGTTLYGGVNGRGTVFSVNTNGNDFTVLHTFSASQSPDYTNLDGEYPQGGLVLLGDTLYGTTLNGGTNSGGYGTLFSLGTNGTGFTAIQSFDSIPNGSNPNGGLVVSGNKIYGTTQESGATNGFGTVFSVNTDGTGLEVLHTFTVTTTNYPYANEDGGEPDSGLILSGDTLYGTAQFIGPYANGTIFSIKTNGADFTVLHTFTAGIGPYNTNADGAFPRAALVLSCGTLYGTASFGGDYDKGVLFSVSTNGSDFKVLHAFTDLDGGRFNLDGAFPTAPLLLLGNTLYGTANVGGVGGNGTVFSLNTGGSGFTVLHSFAATSFGTNSDGMYPECTLALSGNTLYGTTEQGGAYGNGTVFSLFIPPQLTIIPSGPDVILTWPTNYAGFTLQSTTNLGPSAVWTTNSAGPLVVNGQNAVTNSISGTQTFFRLSQ
;
A
#
# COMPACT_ATOMS: atom_id res chain seq x y z
N MET A 1 -72.15 43.60 -24.15
CA MET A 1 -72.59 42.56 -25.12
C MET A 1 -71.39 41.70 -25.40
N SER A 2 -71.57 40.40 -25.43
CA SER A 2 -70.70 39.29 -25.75
C SER A 2 -69.58 38.96 -24.72
N GLY A 3 -69.93 37.97 -23.95
CA GLY A 3 -69.03 37.25 -23.05
C GLY A 3 -68.08 36.29 -23.79
N VAL A 4 -66.93 36.13 -23.23
CA VAL A 4 -66.04 35.03 -23.57
C VAL A 4 -65.77 34.22 -22.28
N THR A 5 -66.33 33.03 -22.28
CA THR A 5 -66.16 32.03 -21.25
C THR A 5 -64.75 31.40 -21.40
N HIS A 6 -63.88 31.59 -20.41
CA HIS A 6 -62.66 30.80 -20.27
C HIS A 6 -63.01 29.46 -19.61
N ARG A 7 -62.80 28.38 -20.39
CA ARG A 7 -62.70 27.00 -19.85
C ARG A 7 -61.40 26.83 -19.05
N GLY A 8 -61.55 26.61 -17.76
CA GLY A 8 -60.47 26.15 -16.90
C GLY A 8 -60.08 24.73 -17.29
N GLY A 9 -58.90 24.61 -17.86
CA GLY A 9 -58.21 23.31 -18.02
C GLY A 9 -57.64 22.84 -16.70
N ASP A 10 -58.00 21.64 -16.34
CA ASP A 10 -57.66 20.96 -15.09
C ASP A 10 -56.14 20.74 -14.93
N LEU A 11 -55.50 21.51 -14.06
CA LEU A 11 -54.08 21.45 -13.73
C LEU A 11 -53.74 20.27 -12.78
N ARG A 12 -54.65 19.31 -12.63
CA ARG A 12 -54.49 18.18 -11.71
C ARG A 12 -53.94 16.91 -12.34
N SER A 13 -53.74 16.83 -13.65
CA SER A 13 -53.26 15.62 -14.32
C SER A 13 -51.77 15.60 -14.68
N TYR A 14 -51.01 16.67 -14.36
CA TYR A 14 -49.57 16.71 -14.61
C TYR A 14 -48.65 16.58 -13.36
N LEU A 15 -49.23 16.38 -12.17
CA LEU A 15 -48.49 16.27 -10.92
C LEU A 15 -48.46 14.86 -10.33
N SER A 16 -48.93 13.84 -11.06
CA SER A 16 -48.88 12.44 -10.55
C SER A 16 -47.79 11.57 -11.17
N SER A 17 -46.88 12.15 -11.98
CA SER A 17 -45.78 11.37 -12.61
C SER A 17 -44.38 11.71 -12.13
N VAL A 18 -44.19 12.54 -11.11
CA VAL A 18 -42.88 12.95 -10.62
C VAL A 18 -42.87 12.95 -9.10
N ALA A 19 -42.96 11.82 -8.47
CA ALA A 19 -42.56 11.64 -7.06
C ALA A 19 -42.49 10.15 -6.71
N CYS A 20 -41.71 9.38 -7.45
CA CYS A 20 -41.14 8.16 -6.90
C CYS A 20 -39.65 8.36 -6.84
N PHE A 21 -39.18 9.32 -6.06
CA PHE A 21 -37.80 9.32 -5.59
C PHE A 21 -37.67 8.16 -4.63
N LEU A 22 -37.08 7.08 -5.13
CA LEU A 22 -36.64 5.93 -4.41
C LEU A 22 -35.65 6.42 -3.34
N THR A 23 -36.08 6.56 -2.10
CA THR A 23 -35.15 6.58 -0.96
C THR A 23 -34.59 5.18 -0.85
N LEU A 24 -33.45 4.94 -1.51
CA LEU A 24 -32.68 3.71 -1.39
C LEU A 24 -32.06 3.68 0.00
N ILE A 25 -32.79 3.16 0.99
CA ILE A 25 -32.20 2.80 2.27
C ILE A 25 -31.53 1.44 2.06
N LEU A 26 -30.22 1.46 1.90
CA LEU A 26 -29.38 0.27 1.97
C LEU A 26 -29.38 -0.28 3.40
N ALA A 27 -30.45 -0.97 3.78
CA ALA A 27 -30.49 -1.81 4.98
C ALA A 27 -30.26 -3.27 4.58
N GLY A 28 -29.16 -3.56 3.87
CA GLY A 28 -28.61 -4.89 3.83
C GLY A 28 -27.74 -5.08 5.09
N ARG A 29 -27.71 -6.25 5.69
CA ARG A 29 -26.54 -6.64 6.45
C ARG A 29 -25.38 -6.59 5.45
N VAL A 30 -24.70 -5.45 5.38
CA VAL A 30 -23.32 -5.41 4.94
C VAL A 30 -22.66 -6.45 5.81
N THR A 31 -22.11 -7.51 5.23
CA THR A 31 -21.12 -8.31 5.96
C THR A 31 -20.12 -7.29 6.43
N ALA A 32 -20.11 -7.02 7.75
CA ALA A 32 -19.25 -5.98 8.30
C ALA A 32 -17.83 -6.29 7.85
N GLN A 33 -17.09 -5.27 7.46
CA GLN A 33 -15.64 -5.41 7.29
C GLN A 33 -15.14 -6.15 8.53
N THR A 34 -14.56 -7.32 8.32
CA THR A 34 -14.07 -8.13 9.41
C THR A 34 -12.55 -7.95 9.45
N PHE A 35 -12.09 -7.26 10.50
CA PHE A 35 -10.68 -7.17 10.82
C PHE A 35 -10.31 -8.30 11.76
N ALA A 36 -9.15 -8.95 11.55
CA ALA A 36 -8.61 -9.94 12.43
C ALA A 36 -7.09 -9.83 12.53
N VAL A 37 -6.54 -9.99 13.72
CA VAL A 37 -5.11 -10.17 13.95
C VAL A 37 -4.78 -11.64 13.72
N LEU A 38 -3.89 -11.91 12.79
CA LEU A 38 -3.41 -13.25 12.45
C LEU A 38 -2.24 -13.68 13.35
N HIS A 39 -1.37 -12.72 13.70
CA HIS A 39 -0.23 -12.94 14.58
C HIS A 39 0.09 -11.68 15.38
N ASN A 40 0.42 -11.83 16.66
CA ASN A 40 1.01 -10.79 17.51
C ASN A 40 2.46 -11.15 17.76
N PHE A 41 3.40 -10.30 17.36
CA PHE A 41 4.81 -10.53 17.65
C PHE A 41 5.06 -10.42 19.15
N SER A 42 5.77 -11.43 19.70
CA SER A 42 5.96 -11.58 21.15
C SER A 42 6.83 -10.47 21.74
N ALA A 43 6.73 -10.29 23.05
CA ALA A 43 7.54 -9.31 23.77
C ALA A 43 9.04 -9.59 23.60
N THR A 44 9.81 -8.55 23.35
CA THR A 44 11.28 -8.62 23.29
C THR A 44 11.89 -8.46 24.69
N SER A 45 13.09 -9.01 24.89
CA SER A 45 13.92 -8.70 26.05
C SER A 45 14.33 -7.23 26.07
N SER A 46 14.38 -6.62 27.28
CA SER A 46 14.73 -5.20 27.43
C SER A 46 16.13 -4.83 26.95
N ASP A 47 17.08 -5.76 27.03
CA ASP A 47 18.50 -5.48 26.86
C ASP A 47 19.05 -5.82 25.48
N SER A 48 18.40 -6.73 24.76
CA SER A 48 18.91 -7.24 23.47
C SER A 48 17.90 -7.27 22.35
N TYR A 49 16.67 -6.82 22.60
CA TYR A 49 15.55 -6.86 21.65
C TYR A 49 15.28 -8.28 21.09
N THR A 50 15.64 -9.32 21.84
CA THR A 50 15.48 -10.72 21.41
C THR A 50 14.11 -11.27 21.79
N ASN A 51 13.57 -12.09 20.93
CA ASN A 51 12.40 -12.95 21.13
C ASN A 51 12.51 -14.15 20.16
N TRP A 52 11.46 -14.95 20.02
CA TRP A 52 11.55 -16.12 19.14
C TRP A 52 11.00 -15.84 17.73
N ASP A 53 10.11 -14.85 17.53
CA ASP A 53 9.31 -14.68 16.32
C ASP A 53 9.63 -13.39 15.54
N GLY A 54 10.39 -12.47 16.09
CA GLY A 54 10.66 -11.17 15.48
C GLY A 54 9.88 -10.04 16.12
N ALA A 55 10.19 -8.81 15.74
CA ALA A 55 9.53 -7.60 16.24
C ALA A 55 9.60 -6.48 15.21
N GLN A 56 8.61 -5.60 15.22
CA GLN A 56 8.53 -4.43 14.37
C GLN A 56 8.67 -4.77 12.88
N PRO A 57 7.65 -5.34 12.23
CA PRO A 57 7.62 -5.51 10.79
C PRO A 57 7.47 -4.14 10.13
N TYR A 58 8.59 -3.42 9.97
CA TYR A 58 8.68 -2.03 9.55
C TYR A 58 8.85 -1.93 8.04
N GLN A 59 8.02 -1.13 7.37
CA GLN A 59 8.00 -0.87 5.92
C GLN A 59 7.95 -2.14 5.03
N THR A 60 7.69 -3.29 5.61
CA THR A 60 7.71 -4.57 4.92
C THR A 60 6.33 -4.93 4.40
N GLY A 61 6.21 -5.08 3.09
CA GLY A 61 5.02 -5.68 2.49
C GLY A 61 5.01 -7.19 2.68
N LEU A 62 3.81 -7.76 2.77
CA LEU A 62 3.65 -9.20 2.73
C LEU A 62 3.65 -9.71 1.28
N VAL A 63 4.36 -10.79 1.02
CA VAL A 63 4.31 -11.52 -0.25
C VAL A 63 3.43 -12.75 -0.07
N LEU A 64 2.47 -12.91 -0.97
CA LEU A 64 1.53 -14.03 -0.95
C LEU A 64 1.94 -15.10 -1.97
N SER A 65 2.00 -16.36 -1.53
CA SER A 65 2.10 -17.53 -2.40
C SER A 65 1.11 -18.60 -1.94
N GLY A 66 0.12 -18.89 -2.77
CA GLY A 66 -0.97 -19.79 -2.38
C GLY A 66 -1.73 -19.26 -1.16
N THR A 67 -1.64 -19.99 -0.05
CA THR A 67 -2.22 -19.61 1.25
C THR A 67 -1.17 -19.11 2.25
N SER A 68 0.08 -18.95 1.86
CA SER A 68 1.16 -18.52 2.75
C SER A 68 1.54 -17.07 2.48
N LEU A 69 1.62 -16.28 3.53
CA LEU A 69 2.12 -14.92 3.58
C LEU A 69 3.56 -14.96 4.09
N TYR A 70 4.45 -14.22 3.44
CA TYR A 70 5.86 -14.11 3.83
C TYR A 70 6.18 -12.65 4.12
N GLY A 71 6.94 -12.39 5.18
CA GLY A 71 7.35 -11.06 5.58
C GLY A 71 8.65 -11.06 6.35
N THR A 72 9.10 -9.87 6.72
CA THR A 72 10.29 -9.66 7.55
C THR A 72 9.95 -8.85 8.78
N THR A 73 10.79 -8.95 9.81
CA THR A 73 10.75 -8.06 10.98
C THR A 73 12.10 -7.37 11.13
N LEU A 74 12.09 -6.07 11.43
CA LEU A 74 13.30 -5.28 11.57
C LEU A 74 14.16 -5.74 12.75
N TYR A 75 13.51 -6.04 13.87
CA TYR A 75 14.13 -6.47 15.13
C TYR A 75 13.63 -7.85 15.55
N GLY A 76 14.01 -8.27 16.75
CA GLY A 76 13.62 -9.54 17.30
C GLY A 76 14.37 -10.73 16.69
N GLY A 77 13.83 -11.92 16.85
CA GLY A 77 14.54 -13.17 16.64
C GLY A 77 15.53 -13.44 17.77
N VAL A 78 16.19 -14.62 17.75
CA VAL A 78 17.10 -15.03 18.82
C VAL A 78 18.35 -14.15 18.95
N ASN A 79 18.66 -13.37 17.92
CA ASN A 79 19.81 -12.46 17.91
C ASN A 79 19.41 -10.96 18.00
N GLY A 80 18.11 -10.63 17.99
CA GLY A 80 17.63 -9.25 18.00
C GLY A 80 17.84 -8.46 16.70
N ARG A 81 18.13 -9.14 15.59
CA ARG A 81 18.56 -8.53 14.31
C ARG A 81 17.54 -8.74 13.18
N GLY A 82 16.36 -9.15 13.53
CA GLY A 82 15.26 -9.38 12.60
C GLY A 82 15.13 -10.82 12.12
N THR A 83 14.01 -11.08 11.46
CA THR A 83 13.66 -12.42 10.95
C THR A 83 13.04 -12.34 9.57
N VAL A 84 13.05 -13.45 8.85
CA VAL A 84 12.10 -13.76 7.77
C VAL A 84 11.10 -14.77 8.31
N PHE A 85 9.82 -14.53 8.12
CA PHE A 85 8.76 -15.39 8.62
C PHE A 85 7.74 -15.77 7.53
N SER A 86 6.96 -16.83 7.81
CA SER A 86 5.75 -17.15 7.08
C SER A 86 4.58 -17.35 8.04
N VAL A 87 3.36 -17.08 7.57
CA VAL A 87 2.10 -17.38 8.25
C VAL A 87 1.02 -17.66 7.23
N ASN A 88 0.11 -18.59 7.50
CA ASN A 88 -1.00 -18.83 6.59
C ASN A 88 -2.04 -17.71 6.63
N THR A 89 -2.77 -17.52 5.54
CA THR A 89 -3.87 -16.53 5.42
C THR A 89 -5.00 -16.70 6.45
N ASN A 90 -5.06 -17.83 7.13
CA ASN A 90 -5.97 -18.09 8.25
C ASN A 90 -5.35 -17.85 9.65
N GLY A 91 -4.10 -17.36 9.70
CA GLY A 91 -3.36 -17.09 10.95
C GLY A 91 -2.67 -18.30 11.58
N ASN A 92 -2.78 -19.49 10.98
CA ASN A 92 -2.11 -20.70 11.46
C ASN A 92 -0.69 -20.83 10.90
N ASP A 93 0.09 -21.76 11.46
CA ASP A 93 1.39 -22.19 10.96
C ASP A 93 2.41 -21.04 10.84
N PHE A 94 2.41 -20.13 11.84
CA PHE A 94 3.47 -19.12 11.91
C PHE A 94 4.83 -19.81 12.08
N THR A 95 5.79 -19.47 11.21
CA THR A 95 7.11 -20.09 11.19
C THR A 95 8.17 -19.02 10.92
N VAL A 96 9.24 -19.02 11.71
CA VAL A 96 10.46 -18.25 11.40
C VAL A 96 11.30 -19.07 10.42
N LEU A 97 11.50 -18.53 9.22
CA LEU A 97 12.25 -19.17 8.15
C LEU A 97 13.76 -18.88 8.26
N HIS A 98 14.12 -17.68 8.73
CA HIS A 98 15.50 -17.27 8.97
C HIS A 98 15.57 -16.24 10.10
N THR A 99 16.63 -16.29 10.90
CA THR A 99 16.96 -15.30 11.93
C THR A 99 18.34 -14.73 11.65
N PHE A 100 18.40 -13.42 11.44
CA PHE A 100 19.66 -12.75 11.10
C PHE A 100 20.63 -12.72 12.28
N SER A 101 21.92 -12.86 11.99
CA SER A 101 22.99 -12.82 12.99
C SER A 101 23.42 -11.38 13.28
N ALA A 102 23.96 -11.17 14.49
CA ALA A 102 24.54 -9.87 14.83
C ALA A 102 25.88 -9.66 14.15
N SER A 103 26.11 -8.46 13.64
CA SER A 103 27.41 -8.05 13.11
C SER A 103 28.47 -7.97 14.22
N GLN A 104 29.74 -8.15 13.84
CA GLN A 104 30.88 -8.16 14.74
C GLN A 104 31.66 -6.85 14.64
N SER A 105 31.91 -6.22 15.79
CA SER A 105 32.81 -5.05 15.91
C SER A 105 34.30 -5.54 15.75
N PRO A 106 35.19 -4.72 15.15
CA PRO A 106 35.02 -3.31 14.74
C PRO A 106 34.46 -3.11 13.31
N ASP A 107 34.46 -4.14 12.49
CA ASP A 107 34.14 -4.01 11.04
C ASP A 107 32.64 -4.04 10.74
N TYR A 108 31.81 -4.32 11.72
CA TYR A 108 30.35 -4.43 11.60
C TYR A 108 29.88 -5.45 10.54
N THR A 109 30.67 -6.54 10.37
CA THR A 109 30.42 -7.57 9.37
C THR A 109 29.75 -8.79 9.98
N ASN A 110 28.95 -9.47 9.16
CA ASN A 110 28.41 -10.80 9.38
C ASN A 110 28.20 -11.50 8.02
N LEU A 111 27.71 -12.73 8.01
CA LEU A 111 27.55 -13.49 6.76
C LEU A 111 26.20 -13.30 6.09
N ASP A 112 25.20 -12.83 6.80
CA ASP A 112 23.80 -12.85 6.36
C ASP A 112 23.14 -11.46 6.32
N GLY A 113 23.75 -10.43 6.88
CA GLY A 113 23.17 -9.12 7.04
C GLY A 113 22.36 -8.98 8.34
N GLU A 114 21.82 -7.81 8.59
CA GLU A 114 20.97 -7.51 9.73
C GLU A 114 19.98 -6.40 9.41
N TYR A 115 18.83 -6.38 10.11
CA TYR A 115 17.76 -5.41 9.94
C TYR A 115 17.14 -5.46 8.54
N PRO A 116 16.42 -6.55 8.18
CA PRO A 116 15.73 -6.64 6.90
C PRO A 116 14.55 -5.65 6.89
N GLN A 117 14.69 -4.57 6.12
CA GLN A 117 13.71 -3.49 6.03
C GLN A 117 12.98 -3.47 4.69
N GLY A 118 13.66 -3.78 3.58
CA GLY A 118 13.03 -3.88 2.27
C GLY A 118 12.01 -5.02 2.18
N GLY A 119 10.92 -4.79 1.45
CA GLY A 119 9.93 -5.83 1.17
C GLY A 119 10.52 -7.02 0.41
N LEU A 120 9.99 -8.22 0.66
CA LEU A 120 10.36 -9.42 -0.08
C LEU A 120 9.79 -9.40 -1.50
N VAL A 121 10.47 -10.07 -2.43
CA VAL A 121 9.92 -10.43 -3.74
C VAL A 121 10.06 -11.93 -3.95
N LEU A 122 9.06 -12.54 -4.60
CA LEU A 122 9.02 -13.97 -4.85
C LEU A 122 9.23 -14.28 -6.33
N LEU A 123 10.16 -15.19 -6.63
CA LEU A 123 10.35 -15.78 -7.95
C LEU A 123 10.36 -17.32 -7.83
N GLY A 124 9.33 -17.95 -8.36
CA GLY A 124 9.11 -19.40 -8.13
C GLY A 124 8.97 -19.69 -6.64
N ASP A 125 9.81 -20.56 -6.11
CA ASP A 125 9.85 -20.91 -4.68
C ASP A 125 10.99 -20.20 -3.92
N THR A 126 11.54 -19.12 -4.48
CA THR A 126 12.65 -18.36 -3.87
C THR A 126 12.21 -16.94 -3.53
N LEU A 127 12.38 -16.58 -2.27
CA LEU A 127 12.24 -15.24 -1.74
C LEU A 127 13.56 -14.49 -1.89
N TYR A 128 13.50 -13.24 -2.34
CA TYR A 128 14.63 -12.31 -2.36
C TYR A 128 14.29 -11.11 -1.48
N GLY A 129 15.26 -10.63 -0.73
CA GLY A 129 15.11 -9.46 0.14
C GLY A 129 16.45 -8.81 0.42
N THR A 130 16.39 -7.66 1.10
CA THR A 130 17.58 -6.88 1.47
C THR A 130 17.69 -6.73 2.98
N THR A 131 18.89 -6.50 3.46
CA THR A 131 19.16 -6.07 4.85
C THR A 131 19.80 -4.71 4.84
N LEU A 132 19.43 -3.86 5.81
CA LEU A 132 19.93 -2.49 5.93
C LEU A 132 21.44 -2.48 6.19
N ASN A 133 21.89 -3.35 7.09
CA ASN A 133 23.26 -3.40 7.57
C ASN A 133 23.85 -4.83 7.49
N GLY A 134 25.11 -4.97 7.90
CA GLY A 134 25.84 -6.23 7.90
C GLY A 134 26.37 -6.59 6.51
N GLY A 135 26.66 -7.85 6.30
CA GLY A 135 27.35 -8.36 5.11
C GLY A 135 28.85 -8.57 5.36
N THR A 136 29.53 -9.09 4.34
CA THR A 136 30.96 -9.46 4.42
C THR A 136 31.91 -8.30 4.18
N ASN A 137 31.45 -7.18 3.64
CA ASN A 137 32.25 -5.99 3.36
C ASN A 137 32.44 -5.16 4.64
N SER A 138 33.66 -4.67 4.86
CA SER A 138 33.96 -3.81 6.02
C SER A 138 33.10 -2.55 6.01
N GLY A 139 32.46 -2.27 7.13
CA GLY A 139 31.49 -1.19 7.28
C GLY A 139 30.04 -1.68 7.35
N GLY A 140 29.75 -2.92 6.92
CA GLY A 140 28.42 -3.53 7.09
C GLY A 140 27.31 -2.79 6.36
N TYR A 141 27.46 -2.56 5.07
CA TYR A 141 26.60 -1.70 4.24
C TYR A 141 25.32 -2.39 3.71
N GLY A 142 25.00 -3.57 4.24
CA GLY A 142 23.80 -4.33 3.89
C GLY A 142 24.02 -5.42 2.86
N THR A 143 23.02 -6.28 2.70
CA THR A 143 23.06 -7.42 1.78
C THR A 143 21.80 -7.51 0.92
N LEU A 144 21.92 -8.21 -0.20
CA LEU A 144 20.83 -8.84 -0.93
C LEU A 144 20.91 -10.34 -0.65
N PHE A 145 19.80 -10.95 -0.25
CA PHE A 145 19.74 -12.38 0.06
C PHE A 145 18.69 -13.13 -0.76
N SER A 146 18.87 -14.45 -0.86
CA SER A 146 17.86 -15.39 -1.34
C SER A 146 17.54 -16.42 -0.26
N LEU A 147 16.30 -16.91 -0.21
CA LEU A 147 15.80 -17.90 0.74
C LEU A 147 14.67 -18.71 0.11
N GLY A 148 14.73 -20.03 0.22
CA GLY A 148 13.59 -20.87 -0.18
C GLY A 148 12.35 -20.61 0.67
N THR A 149 11.17 -20.66 0.06
CA THR A 149 9.87 -20.50 0.76
C THR A 149 9.66 -21.52 1.88
N ASN A 150 10.40 -22.62 1.87
CA ASN A 150 10.44 -23.64 2.92
C ASN A 150 11.47 -23.37 4.03
N GLY A 151 12.15 -22.21 4.02
CA GLY A 151 13.16 -21.84 5.00
C GLY A 151 14.56 -22.45 4.77
N THR A 152 14.78 -23.10 3.63
CA THR A 152 16.09 -23.68 3.32
C THR A 152 16.85 -22.84 2.28
N GLY A 153 18.18 -23.05 2.19
CA GLY A 153 19.01 -22.44 1.15
C GLY A 153 19.21 -20.94 1.29
N PHE A 154 19.20 -20.40 2.52
CA PHE A 154 19.56 -19.00 2.73
C PHE A 154 20.96 -18.71 2.18
N THR A 155 21.09 -17.64 1.41
CA THR A 155 22.35 -17.16 0.86
C THR A 155 22.32 -15.64 0.74
N ALA A 156 23.31 -14.96 1.33
CA ALA A 156 23.59 -13.57 0.97
C ALA A 156 24.27 -13.56 -0.38
N ILE A 157 23.53 -13.26 -1.43
CA ILE A 157 24.02 -13.33 -2.83
C ILE A 157 24.80 -12.09 -3.24
N GLN A 158 24.66 -10.98 -2.49
CA GLN A 158 25.45 -9.76 -2.66
C GLN A 158 25.66 -9.07 -1.32
N SER A 159 26.87 -8.58 -1.05
CA SER A 159 27.17 -7.61 0.02
C SER A 159 27.54 -6.29 -0.61
N PHE A 160 26.90 -5.21 -0.17
CA PHE A 160 27.17 -3.86 -0.67
C PHE A 160 28.45 -3.29 -0.03
N ASP A 161 29.08 -2.31 -0.68
CA ASP A 161 30.39 -1.74 -0.30
C ASP A 161 30.44 -0.21 -0.40
N SER A 162 29.37 0.48 -0.09
CA SER A 162 29.28 1.95 -0.08
C SER A 162 29.65 2.60 -1.45
N ILE A 163 30.88 2.48 -1.88
CA ILE A 163 31.38 2.99 -3.17
C ILE A 163 32.04 1.86 -3.95
N PRO A 164 31.60 1.59 -5.21
CA PRO A 164 30.64 2.38 -6.01
C PRO A 164 29.18 1.94 -5.87
N ASN A 165 28.86 0.91 -5.12
CA ASN A 165 27.60 0.18 -5.26
C ASN A 165 26.44 0.79 -4.45
N GLY A 166 26.74 1.71 -3.53
CA GLY A 166 25.78 2.24 -2.58
C GLY A 166 25.70 1.44 -1.28
N SER A 167 25.00 1.97 -0.30
CA SER A 167 24.79 1.36 1.00
C SER A 167 23.31 1.43 1.42
N ASN A 168 22.96 0.60 2.39
CA ASN A 168 21.62 0.56 2.95
C ASN A 168 20.55 0.26 1.87
N PRO A 169 20.57 -0.94 1.25
CA PRO A 169 19.55 -1.35 0.29
C PRO A 169 18.24 -1.60 1.02
N ASN A 170 17.36 -0.62 1.01
CA ASN A 170 16.19 -0.46 1.85
C ASN A 170 14.89 -0.55 1.04
N GLY A 171 14.95 -0.14 -0.24
CA GLY A 171 13.81 -0.23 -1.13
C GLY A 171 13.42 -1.66 -1.49
N GLY A 172 12.12 -1.85 -1.80
CA GLY A 172 11.63 -3.11 -2.33
C GLY A 172 12.27 -3.47 -3.68
N LEU A 173 12.39 -4.75 -3.95
CA LEU A 173 13.00 -5.28 -5.16
C LEU A 173 11.95 -5.50 -6.26
N VAL A 174 12.39 -5.46 -7.52
CA VAL A 174 11.63 -5.98 -8.66
C VAL A 174 12.47 -6.99 -9.43
N VAL A 175 11.84 -8.10 -9.83
CA VAL A 175 12.50 -9.19 -10.54
C VAL A 175 11.93 -9.33 -11.94
N SER A 176 12.81 -9.47 -12.94
CA SER A 176 12.45 -9.74 -14.33
C SER A 176 13.41 -10.74 -14.96
N GLY A 177 12.92 -11.91 -15.29
CA GLY A 177 13.75 -13.03 -15.75
C GLY A 177 14.77 -13.43 -14.69
N ASN A 178 16.06 -13.35 -15.02
CA ASN A 178 17.17 -13.63 -14.11
C ASN A 178 17.79 -12.37 -13.50
N LYS A 179 17.17 -11.19 -13.63
CA LYS A 179 17.67 -9.93 -13.08
C LYS A 179 16.77 -9.42 -11.94
N ILE A 180 17.42 -8.90 -10.92
CA ILE A 180 16.85 -8.17 -9.80
C ILE A 180 17.26 -6.70 -9.96
N TYR A 181 16.31 -5.80 -9.75
CA TYR A 181 16.54 -4.36 -9.70
C TYR A 181 16.13 -3.83 -8.32
N GLY A 182 16.88 -2.90 -7.81
CA GLY A 182 16.62 -2.28 -6.51
C GLY A 182 17.31 -0.93 -6.37
N THR A 183 17.19 -0.37 -5.18
CA THR A 183 17.80 0.91 -4.79
C THR A 183 18.65 0.74 -3.55
N THR A 184 19.68 1.57 -3.40
CA THR A 184 20.38 1.80 -2.13
C THR A 184 20.12 3.21 -1.68
N GLN A 185 19.88 3.42 -0.38
CA GLN A 185 19.50 4.72 0.15
C GLN A 185 20.66 5.71 0.16
N GLU A 186 21.88 5.23 0.42
CA GLU A 186 23.03 6.09 0.65
C GLU A 186 24.21 5.72 -0.24
N SER A 187 25.21 6.64 -0.29
CA SER A 187 26.49 6.41 -0.94
C SER A 187 26.43 6.22 -2.47
N GLY A 188 27.21 5.32 -3.03
CA GLY A 188 27.35 5.07 -4.48
C GLY A 188 28.48 5.87 -5.13
N ALA A 189 28.81 7.06 -4.61
CA ALA A 189 29.90 7.92 -5.03
C ALA A 189 30.36 8.83 -3.88
N THR A 190 31.46 9.56 -4.06
CA THR A 190 31.78 10.69 -3.18
C THR A 190 30.66 11.73 -3.29
N ASN A 191 30.00 12.07 -2.18
CA ASN A 191 28.76 12.86 -2.13
C ASN A 191 27.57 12.18 -2.83
N GLY A 192 27.55 10.85 -2.88
CA GLY A 192 26.43 10.07 -3.38
C GLY A 192 25.31 9.97 -2.34
N PHE A 193 24.06 9.99 -2.83
CA PHE A 193 22.83 9.87 -2.07
C PHE A 193 22.00 8.71 -2.60
N GLY A 194 22.67 7.56 -2.75
CA GLY A 194 22.05 6.31 -3.17
C GLY A 194 22.22 5.99 -4.64
N THR A 195 21.79 4.78 -5.01
CA THR A 195 21.90 4.25 -6.37
C THR A 195 20.63 3.54 -6.81
N VAL A 196 20.48 3.39 -8.12
CA VAL A 196 19.66 2.35 -8.74
C VAL A 196 20.59 1.28 -9.26
N PHE A 197 20.36 0.01 -8.94
CA PHE A 197 21.22 -1.10 -9.34
C PHE A 197 20.46 -2.24 -10.03
N SER A 198 21.19 -3.06 -10.77
CA SER A 198 20.76 -4.36 -11.24
C SER A 198 21.77 -5.44 -10.85
N VAL A 199 21.30 -6.66 -10.62
CA VAL A 199 22.13 -7.82 -10.32
C VAL A 199 21.42 -9.09 -10.81
N ASN A 200 22.15 -10.14 -11.16
CA ASN A 200 21.53 -11.41 -11.49
C ASN A 200 20.99 -12.11 -10.24
N THR A 201 19.99 -12.97 -10.40
CA THR A 201 19.37 -13.74 -9.29
C THR A 201 20.37 -14.68 -8.57
N ASP A 202 21.52 -14.96 -9.16
CA ASP A 202 22.63 -15.70 -8.55
C ASP A 202 23.67 -14.80 -7.85
N GLY A 203 23.44 -13.48 -7.81
CA GLY A 203 24.33 -12.49 -7.20
C GLY A 203 25.44 -11.99 -8.12
N THR A 204 25.61 -12.55 -9.32
CA THR A 204 26.64 -12.09 -10.27
C THR A 204 26.19 -10.85 -11.05
N GLY A 205 27.14 -10.12 -11.63
CA GLY A 205 26.83 -9.02 -12.56
C GLY A 205 26.12 -7.83 -11.90
N LEU A 206 26.47 -7.49 -10.65
CA LEU A 206 26.02 -6.24 -10.02
C LEU A 206 26.48 -5.05 -10.88
N GLU A 207 25.54 -4.20 -11.25
CA GLU A 207 25.73 -3.03 -12.07
C GLU A 207 24.95 -1.85 -11.46
N VAL A 208 25.60 -0.69 -11.32
CA VAL A 208 24.95 0.56 -10.92
C VAL A 208 24.41 1.22 -12.19
N LEU A 209 23.09 1.35 -12.26
CA LEU A 209 22.38 1.96 -13.40
C LEU A 209 22.34 3.49 -13.29
N HIS A 210 22.24 4.01 -12.05
CA HIS A 210 22.26 5.45 -11.76
C HIS A 210 22.79 5.70 -10.35
N THR A 211 23.52 6.81 -10.18
CA THR A 211 23.98 7.28 -8.87
C THR A 211 23.46 8.69 -8.64
N PHE A 212 22.68 8.85 -7.58
CA PHE A 212 22.19 10.17 -7.17
C PHE A 212 23.32 10.96 -6.50
N THR A 213 23.65 12.13 -7.01
CA THR A 213 24.77 12.95 -6.52
C THR A 213 24.33 14.38 -6.30
N VAL A 214 24.90 15.05 -5.28
CA VAL A 214 24.60 16.46 -5.06
C VAL A 214 25.58 17.37 -5.82
N THR A 215 25.06 18.47 -6.29
CA THR A 215 25.85 19.55 -6.92
C THR A 215 26.35 20.58 -5.90
N THR A 216 25.76 20.62 -4.70
CA THR A 216 26.14 21.52 -3.61
C THR A 216 26.69 20.73 -2.43
N THR A 217 27.77 21.19 -1.82
CA THR A 217 28.39 20.55 -0.65
C THR A 217 27.90 21.12 0.68
N ASN A 218 27.06 22.16 0.65
CA ASN A 218 26.48 22.80 1.82
C ASN A 218 24.96 22.62 1.85
N TYR A 219 24.42 22.43 3.03
CA TYR A 219 22.98 22.38 3.23
C TYR A 219 22.27 23.71 2.86
N PRO A 220 21.14 23.70 2.19
CA PRO A 220 20.45 22.52 1.67
C PRO A 220 21.17 21.89 0.48
N TYR A 221 21.34 20.56 0.53
CA TYR A 221 21.85 19.82 -0.61
C TYR A 221 20.87 19.94 -1.78
N ALA A 222 21.40 20.10 -2.99
CA ALA A 222 20.56 20.23 -4.18
C ALA A 222 21.17 19.49 -5.39
N ASN A 223 20.31 18.95 -6.20
CA ASN A 223 20.59 18.39 -7.52
C ASN A 223 19.32 18.45 -8.37
N GLU A 224 19.35 17.91 -9.58
CA GLU A 224 18.18 17.88 -10.47
C GLU A 224 17.39 16.56 -10.32
N ASP A 225 18.02 15.49 -9.84
CA ASP A 225 17.52 14.10 -9.90
C ASP A 225 16.92 13.56 -8.59
N GLY A 226 17.14 14.23 -7.46
CA GLY A 226 16.72 13.77 -6.14
C GLY A 226 17.82 12.99 -5.41
N GLY A 227 17.47 12.31 -4.34
CA GLY A 227 18.38 11.48 -3.57
C GLY A 227 17.66 10.65 -2.52
N GLU A 228 18.40 9.73 -1.92
CA GLU A 228 17.90 8.78 -0.94
C GLU A 228 16.67 8.00 -1.49
N PRO A 229 16.84 7.21 -2.56
CA PRO A 229 15.76 6.38 -3.09
C PRO A 229 15.46 5.26 -2.12
N ASP A 230 14.55 5.52 -1.20
CA ASP A 230 14.11 4.64 -0.12
C ASP A 230 12.97 3.70 -0.56
N SER A 231 12.50 3.87 -1.78
CA SER A 231 11.36 3.14 -2.31
C SER A 231 11.75 1.97 -3.21
N GLY A 232 10.85 0.99 -3.31
CA GLY A 232 10.94 -0.04 -4.34
C GLY A 232 10.71 0.53 -5.74
N LEU A 233 11.27 -0.17 -6.73
CA LEU A 233 11.04 0.11 -8.14
C LEU A 233 9.83 -0.64 -8.67
N ILE A 234 9.22 -0.13 -9.74
CA ILE A 234 8.29 -0.90 -10.57
C ILE A 234 8.84 -0.97 -12.01
N LEU A 235 8.56 -2.07 -12.69
CA LEU A 235 9.03 -2.32 -14.05
C LEU A 235 7.84 -2.38 -15.03
N SER A 236 7.96 -1.65 -16.13
CA SER A 236 7.04 -1.76 -17.26
C SER A 236 7.81 -1.79 -18.58
N GLY A 237 7.74 -2.92 -19.27
CA GLY A 237 8.60 -3.16 -20.43
C GLY A 237 10.07 -3.15 -20.04
N ASP A 238 10.83 -2.21 -20.61
CA ASP A 238 12.25 -1.98 -20.32
C ASP A 238 12.51 -0.75 -19.44
N THR A 239 11.46 -0.18 -18.81
CA THR A 239 11.55 1.05 -18.02
C THR A 239 11.21 0.78 -16.58
N LEU A 240 12.11 1.17 -15.68
CA LEU A 240 11.95 1.21 -14.24
C LEU A 240 11.41 2.59 -13.83
N TYR A 241 10.51 2.62 -12.87
CA TYR A 241 9.99 3.84 -12.25
C TYR A 241 10.20 3.77 -10.74
N GLY A 242 10.60 4.87 -10.14
CA GLY A 242 10.87 4.97 -8.71
C GLY A 242 10.69 6.37 -8.18
N THR A 243 10.89 6.52 -6.87
CA THR A 243 10.90 7.81 -6.18
C THR A 243 12.22 8.00 -5.44
N ALA A 244 12.69 9.23 -5.38
CA ALA A 244 13.80 9.67 -4.53
C ALA A 244 13.21 10.56 -3.44
N GLN A 245 13.41 10.18 -2.18
CA GLN A 245 12.69 10.76 -1.04
C GLN A 245 13.08 12.20 -0.78
N PHE A 246 14.36 12.50 -0.82
CA PHE A 246 14.92 13.80 -0.47
C PHE A 246 15.62 14.45 -1.65
N ILE A 247 16.20 15.63 -1.38
CA ILE A 247 16.99 16.38 -2.34
C ILE A 247 16.14 16.78 -3.55
N GLY A 248 16.72 16.94 -4.73
CA GLY A 248 16.06 17.58 -5.85
C GLY A 248 16.10 19.11 -5.72
N PRO A 249 15.52 19.85 -6.68
CA PRO A 249 15.59 21.33 -6.69
C PRO A 249 15.00 22.02 -5.47
N TYR A 250 14.06 21.37 -4.77
CA TYR A 250 13.36 21.92 -3.62
C TYR A 250 13.53 21.12 -2.32
N ALA A 251 14.40 20.11 -2.32
CA ALA A 251 14.66 19.20 -1.20
C ALA A 251 13.45 18.35 -0.74
N ASN A 252 12.41 18.23 -1.56
CA ASN A 252 11.17 17.48 -1.26
C ASN A 252 11.03 16.18 -2.06
N GLY A 253 12.08 15.80 -2.79
CA GLY A 253 12.13 14.57 -3.56
C GLY A 253 11.61 14.67 -4.99
N THR A 254 11.71 13.55 -5.71
CA THR A 254 11.36 13.44 -7.13
C THR A 254 10.69 12.11 -7.46
N ILE A 255 10.03 12.05 -8.61
CA ILE A 255 9.62 10.81 -9.28
C ILE A 255 10.49 10.68 -10.53
N PHE A 256 11.05 9.51 -10.77
CA PHE A 256 11.94 9.26 -11.90
C PHE A 256 11.60 8.02 -12.71
N SER A 257 12.13 7.96 -13.93
CA SER A 257 12.19 6.76 -14.75
C SER A 257 13.60 6.53 -15.27
N ILE A 258 13.96 5.28 -15.53
CA ILE A 258 15.25 4.87 -16.10
C ILE A 258 15.08 3.56 -16.86
N LYS A 259 15.81 3.37 -17.94
CA LYS A 259 15.83 2.09 -18.65
C LYS A 259 16.56 1.01 -17.83
N THR A 260 16.17 -0.25 -18.03
CA THR A 260 16.80 -1.41 -17.38
C THR A 260 18.28 -1.60 -17.72
N ASN A 261 18.79 -0.89 -18.73
CA ASN A 261 20.21 -0.83 -19.11
C ASN A 261 20.93 0.44 -18.61
N GLY A 262 20.29 1.24 -17.74
CA GLY A 262 20.84 2.47 -17.19
C GLY A 262 20.73 3.71 -18.08
N ALA A 263 20.15 3.60 -19.30
CA ALA A 263 19.96 4.74 -20.18
C ALA A 263 18.69 5.54 -19.83
N ASP A 264 18.60 6.74 -20.41
CA ASP A 264 17.40 7.58 -20.42
C ASP A 264 16.82 7.88 -19.02
N PHE A 265 17.70 8.15 -18.03
CA PHE A 265 17.24 8.65 -16.73
C PHE A 265 16.47 9.96 -16.93
N THR A 266 15.26 10.03 -16.39
CA THR A 266 14.36 11.18 -16.55
C THR A 266 13.61 11.44 -15.25
N VAL A 267 13.61 12.69 -14.78
CA VAL A 267 12.74 13.14 -13.70
C VAL A 267 11.35 13.43 -14.28
N LEU A 268 10.35 12.71 -13.79
CA LEU A 268 8.96 12.84 -14.21
C LEU A 268 8.23 13.92 -13.44
N HIS A 269 8.56 14.10 -12.16
CA HIS A 269 7.99 15.13 -11.30
C HIS A 269 8.98 15.53 -10.21
N THR A 270 9.02 16.82 -9.89
CA THR A 270 9.77 17.38 -8.77
C THR A 270 8.78 17.99 -7.78
N PHE A 271 8.77 17.50 -6.56
CA PHE A 271 7.88 18.03 -5.52
C PHE A 271 8.28 19.44 -5.13
N THR A 272 7.31 20.34 -5.06
CA THR A 272 7.55 21.78 -4.91
C THR A 272 7.97 22.17 -3.50
N ALA A 273 8.57 23.36 -3.37
CA ALA A 273 8.95 23.89 -2.05
C ALA A 273 7.74 24.12 -1.17
N GLY A 274 7.87 23.82 0.11
CA GLY A 274 6.87 24.17 1.10
C GLY A 274 6.81 25.68 1.36
N ILE A 275 5.63 26.16 1.75
CA ILE A 275 5.34 27.56 2.02
C ILE A 275 4.84 27.74 3.47
N GLY A 276 5.27 28.82 4.10
CA GLY A 276 4.79 29.21 5.43
C GLY A 276 5.38 28.39 6.57
N PRO A 277 4.87 28.60 7.80
CA PRO A 277 5.44 28.00 9.02
C PRO A 277 5.23 26.49 9.13
N TYR A 278 4.31 25.93 8.36
CA TYR A 278 3.97 24.50 8.35
C TYR A 278 4.60 23.75 7.14
N ASN A 279 5.43 24.43 6.35
CA ASN A 279 6.08 23.86 5.17
C ASN A 279 5.09 23.17 4.19
N THR A 280 3.87 23.68 4.09
CA THR A 280 2.84 23.13 3.23
C THR A 280 3.12 23.41 1.75
N ASN A 281 2.82 22.48 0.88
CA ASN A 281 2.84 22.62 -0.57
C ASN A 281 1.64 21.91 -1.17
N ALA A 282 1.31 22.19 -2.43
CA ALA A 282 0.08 21.64 -3.04
C ALA A 282 0.23 20.19 -3.52
N ASP A 283 1.46 19.72 -3.77
CA ASP A 283 1.74 18.47 -4.46
C ASP A 283 2.33 17.36 -3.58
N GLY A 284 2.65 17.65 -2.33
CA GLY A 284 3.25 16.70 -1.41
C GLY A 284 4.76 16.84 -1.29
N ALA A 285 5.34 16.06 -0.38
CA ALA A 285 6.77 16.01 -0.12
C ALA A 285 7.17 14.62 0.40
N PHE A 286 8.43 14.25 0.18
CA PHE A 286 9.05 13.01 0.66
C PHE A 286 8.32 11.75 0.19
N PRO A 287 8.33 11.48 -1.13
CA PRO A 287 7.76 10.25 -1.69
C PRO A 287 8.65 9.06 -1.30
N ARG A 288 8.21 8.26 -0.33
CA ARG A 288 8.95 7.12 0.23
C ARG A 288 8.49 5.77 -0.30
N ALA A 289 7.36 5.73 -0.98
CA ALA A 289 6.71 4.50 -1.37
C ALA A 289 6.96 4.15 -2.83
N ALA A 290 7.02 2.85 -3.13
CA ALA A 290 6.99 2.39 -4.50
C ALA A 290 5.67 2.79 -5.18
N LEU A 291 5.77 3.07 -6.47
CA LEU A 291 4.64 3.43 -7.31
C LEU A 291 3.82 2.19 -7.70
N VAL A 292 2.57 2.39 -8.10
CA VAL A 292 1.80 1.37 -8.83
C VAL A 292 1.39 1.91 -10.20
N LEU A 293 1.34 1.06 -11.20
CA LEU A 293 1.08 1.45 -12.60
C LEU A 293 -0.22 0.85 -13.12
N SER A 294 -1.03 1.68 -13.75
CA SER A 294 -2.19 1.24 -14.52
C SER A 294 -2.40 2.11 -15.75
N CYS A 295 -2.54 1.51 -16.91
CA CYS A 295 -2.89 2.18 -18.17
C CYS A 295 -2.06 3.45 -18.46
N GLY A 296 -0.74 3.40 -18.20
CA GLY A 296 0.16 4.53 -18.44
C GLY A 296 0.11 5.62 -17.36
N THR A 297 -0.56 5.39 -16.24
CA THR A 297 -0.61 6.29 -15.08
C THR A 297 0.04 5.62 -13.87
N LEU A 298 0.97 6.32 -13.27
CA LEU A 298 1.63 5.98 -12.01
C LEU A 298 0.82 6.57 -10.85
N TYR A 299 0.66 5.81 -9.77
CA TYR A 299 0.02 6.25 -8.54
C TYR A 299 0.99 6.06 -7.39
N GLY A 300 1.02 7.00 -6.46
CA GLY A 300 1.92 6.94 -5.31
C GLY A 300 1.45 7.77 -4.13
N THR A 301 2.27 7.77 -3.10
CA THR A 301 2.08 8.53 -1.86
C THR A 301 3.26 9.45 -1.62
N ALA A 302 3.01 10.64 -1.08
CA ALA A 302 4.01 11.51 -0.50
C ALA A 302 3.68 11.69 0.98
N SER A 303 4.68 11.43 1.85
CA SER A 303 4.43 11.31 3.29
C SER A 303 4.06 12.63 3.96
N PHE A 304 4.51 13.75 3.39
CA PHE A 304 4.28 15.10 3.88
C PHE A 304 3.71 16.00 2.78
N GLY A 305 3.56 17.29 3.08
CA GLY A 305 2.95 18.26 2.18
C GLY A 305 1.42 18.11 2.12
N GLY A 306 0.82 18.63 1.06
CA GLY A 306 -0.63 18.86 1.00
C GLY A 306 -1.02 20.08 1.85
N ASP A 307 -2.33 20.33 1.93
CA ASP A 307 -2.89 21.51 2.60
C ASP A 307 -2.55 21.60 4.10
N TYR A 308 -2.30 20.46 4.74
CA TYR A 308 -2.07 20.36 6.20
C TYR A 308 -0.73 19.74 6.56
N ASP A 309 0.17 19.51 5.58
CA ASP A 309 1.44 18.79 5.80
C ASP A 309 1.25 17.39 6.43
N LYS A 310 0.23 16.69 6.00
CA LYS A 310 -0.12 15.34 6.46
C LYS A 310 0.00 14.28 5.35
N GLY A 311 0.52 14.70 4.19
CA GLY A 311 0.74 13.83 3.05
C GLY A 311 -0.38 13.84 2.02
N VAL A 312 -0.08 13.25 0.87
CA VAL A 312 -1.00 13.19 -0.26
C VAL A 312 -0.95 11.82 -0.95
N LEU A 313 -2.04 11.48 -1.62
CA LEU A 313 -2.08 10.48 -2.69
C LEU A 313 -2.05 11.20 -4.02
N PHE A 314 -1.23 10.76 -4.96
CA PHE A 314 -1.07 11.40 -6.26
C PHE A 314 -1.15 10.43 -7.43
N SER A 315 -1.33 10.99 -8.63
CA SER A 315 -1.12 10.31 -9.90
C SER A 315 -0.30 11.16 -10.84
N VAL A 316 0.47 10.52 -11.73
CA VAL A 316 1.23 11.16 -12.81
C VAL A 316 1.31 10.22 -14.00
N SER A 317 1.28 10.74 -15.22
CA SER A 317 1.49 9.90 -16.42
C SER A 317 2.93 9.39 -16.48
N THR A 318 3.16 8.24 -17.12
CA THR A 318 4.51 7.65 -17.30
C THR A 318 5.47 8.53 -18.10
N ASN A 319 4.99 9.58 -18.76
CA ASN A 319 5.81 10.60 -19.44
C ASN A 319 6.01 11.88 -18.60
N GLY A 320 5.57 11.90 -17.34
CA GLY A 320 5.68 13.06 -16.43
C GLY A 320 4.58 14.11 -16.58
N SER A 321 3.62 13.95 -17.50
CA SER A 321 2.49 14.89 -17.61
C SER A 321 1.36 14.54 -16.63
N ASP A 322 0.39 15.47 -16.52
CA ASP A 322 -0.88 15.25 -15.80
C ASP A 322 -0.73 14.85 -14.33
N PHE A 323 0.26 15.41 -13.64
CA PHE A 323 0.36 15.24 -12.19
C PHE A 323 -0.91 15.77 -11.51
N LYS A 324 -1.48 14.97 -10.60
CA LYS A 324 -2.68 15.32 -9.83
C LYS A 324 -2.57 14.80 -8.41
N VAL A 325 -2.98 15.61 -7.45
CA VAL A 325 -3.30 15.15 -6.10
C VAL A 325 -4.69 14.56 -6.12
N LEU A 326 -4.80 13.30 -5.72
CA LEU A 326 -6.05 12.55 -5.66
C LEU A 326 -6.74 12.70 -4.31
N HIS A 327 -5.96 12.82 -3.23
CA HIS A 327 -6.40 13.06 -1.86
C HIS A 327 -5.29 13.74 -1.08
N ALA A 328 -5.63 14.79 -0.31
CA ALA A 328 -4.76 15.39 0.68
C ALA A 328 -5.31 15.06 2.07
N PHE A 329 -4.47 14.47 2.92
CA PHE A 329 -4.85 14.08 4.26
C PHE A 329 -5.11 15.30 5.15
N THR A 330 -6.12 15.19 6.03
CA THR A 330 -6.57 16.29 6.89
C THR A 330 -5.68 16.47 8.12
N ASP A 331 -5.77 17.66 8.73
CA ASP A 331 -5.01 17.97 9.94
C ASP A 331 -5.39 17.05 11.11
N LEU A 332 -4.44 16.91 12.05
CA LEU A 332 -4.59 16.10 13.24
C LEU A 332 -5.07 16.96 14.42
N ASP A 333 -6.25 16.64 14.96
CA ASP A 333 -6.74 17.25 16.20
C ASP A 333 -5.89 16.80 17.38
N GLY A 334 -5.39 17.76 18.16
CA GLY A 334 -4.45 17.52 19.24
C GLY A 334 -3.14 16.86 18.79
N GLY A 335 -2.82 16.93 17.47
CA GLY A 335 -1.64 16.35 16.85
C GLY A 335 -1.69 14.83 16.67
N ARG A 336 -2.85 14.18 16.87
CA ARG A 336 -2.96 12.72 16.84
C ARG A 336 -4.17 12.15 16.10
N PHE A 337 -5.32 12.82 16.12
CA PHE A 337 -6.59 12.25 15.65
C PHE A 337 -7.13 13.00 14.45
N ASN A 338 -7.71 12.29 13.49
CA ASN A 338 -8.53 12.82 12.41
C ASN A 338 -9.46 11.69 11.91
N LEU A 339 -10.12 11.87 10.76
CA LEU A 339 -11.01 10.84 10.23
C LEU A 339 -10.36 10.00 9.12
N ASP A 340 -9.31 10.46 8.47
CA ASP A 340 -8.75 9.86 7.26
C ASP A 340 -7.35 9.26 7.42
N GLY A 341 -6.63 9.57 8.48
CA GLY A 341 -5.25 9.18 8.69
C GLY A 341 -4.27 10.28 8.30
N ALA A 342 -2.98 10.01 8.43
CA ALA A 342 -1.91 10.94 8.06
C ALA A 342 -0.61 10.19 7.80
N PHE A 343 0.31 10.81 7.06
CA PHE A 343 1.63 10.30 6.70
C PHE A 343 1.56 8.94 6.00
N PRO A 344 1.04 8.89 4.76
CA PRO A 344 1.03 7.66 3.96
C PRO A 344 2.47 7.36 3.50
N THR A 345 3.10 6.35 4.08
CA THR A 345 4.50 5.99 3.84
C THR A 345 4.65 4.72 3.00
N ALA A 346 3.58 3.96 2.85
CA ALA A 346 3.59 2.66 2.17
C ALA A 346 3.11 2.71 0.72
N PRO A 347 3.57 1.77 -0.12
CA PRO A 347 3.04 1.58 -1.46
C PRO A 347 1.54 1.29 -1.48
N LEU A 348 0.87 1.78 -2.52
CA LEU A 348 -0.53 1.47 -2.77
C LEU A 348 -0.68 0.08 -3.37
N LEU A 349 -1.81 -0.56 -3.11
CA LEU A 349 -2.26 -1.75 -3.83
C LEU A 349 -3.37 -1.34 -4.80
N LEU A 350 -3.25 -1.70 -6.07
CA LEU A 350 -4.26 -1.42 -7.08
C LEU A 350 -5.06 -2.67 -7.43
N LEU A 351 -6.38 -2.57 -7.35
CA LEU A 351 -7.32 -3.61 -7.77
C LEU A 351 -8.41 -2.99 -8.64
N GLY A 352 -8.38 -3.29 -9.94
CA GLY A 352 -9.27 -2.63 -10.90
C GLY A 352 -9.08 -1.12 -10.90
N ASN A 353 -10.09 -0.37 -10.53
CA ASN A 353 -10.07 1.10 -10.43
C ASN A 353 -9.98 1.59 -8.97
N THR A 354 -9.63 0.73 -8.03
CA THR A 354 -9.55 1.09 -6.61
C THR A 354 -8.12 0.92 -6.11
N LEU A 355 -7.60 1.98 -5.51
CA LEU A 355 -6.36 2.02 -4.76
C LEU A 355 -6.65 1.70 -3.29
N TYR A 356 -5.84 0.86 -2.68
CA TYR A 356 -5.85 0.56 -1.25
C TYR A 356 -4.51 0.95 -0.66
N GLY A 357 -4.50 1.50 0.54
CA GLY A 357 -3.29 1.92 1.20
C GLY A 357 -3.43 2.03 2.70
N THR A 358 -2.34 2.41 3.34
CA THR A 358 -2.26 2.65 4.78
C THR A 358 -1.75 4.07 5.06
N ALA A 359 -2.23 4.66 6.13
CA ALA A 359 -1.69 5.89 6.69
C ALA A 359 -1.16 5.61 8.09
N ASN A 360 0.07 6.06 8.36
CA ASN A 360 0.85 5.66 9.54
C ASN A 360 0.19 6.07 10.87
N VAL A 361 -0.33 7.28 10.94
CA VAL A 361 -0.98 7.81 12.15
C VAL A 361 -2.36 8.37 11.82
N GLY A 362 -3.03 8.96 12.79
CA GLY A 362 -4.37 9.52 12.62
C GLY A 362 -5.45 8.44 12.65
N GLY A 363 -6.61 8.73 12.07
CA GLY A 363 -7.81 7.94 12.29
C GLY A 363 -8.43 8.23 13.65
N VAL A 364 -9.58 7.63 13.95
CA VAL A 364 -10.30 7.85 15.23
C VAL A 364 -9.55 7.30 16.44
N GLY A 365 -8.65 6.33 16.25
CA GLY A 365 -7.79 5.78 17.32
C GLY A 365 -6.41 6.44 17.40
N GLY A 366 -6.04 7.27 16.42
CA GLY A 366 -4.75 7.98 16.37
C GLY A 366 -3.55 7.11 15.99
N ASN A 367 -3.76 5.85 15.61
CA ASN A 367 -2.71 4.85 15.38
C ASN A 367 -2.64 4.37 13.92
N GLY A 368 -3.25 5.12 13.02
CA GLY A 368 -3.24 4.86 11.58
C GLY A 368 -4.54 4.29 11.05
N THR A 369 -4.60 4.19 9.74
CA THR A 369 -5.78 3.71 9.01
C THR A 369 -5.40 2.78 7.85
N VAL A 370 -6.34 1.92 7.45
CA VAL A 370 -6.39 1.29 6.13
C VAL A 370 -7.48 2.00 5.35
N PHE A 371 -7.20 2.43 4.13
CA PHE A 371 -8.14 3.19 3.31
C PHE A 371 -8.27 2.64 1.88
N SER A 372 -9.30 3.10 1.18
CA SER A 372 -9.46 2.92 -0.26
C SER A 372 -9.82 4.23 -0.95
N LEU A 373 -9.46 4.36 -2.24
CA LEU A 373 -9.72 5.50 -3.09
C LEU A 373 -9.87 5.04 -4.54
N ASN A 374 -10.79 5.60 -5.31
CA ASN A 374 -10.83 5.35 -6.74
C ASN A 374 -9.66 6.03 -7.47
N THR A 375 -9.16 5.43 -8.54
CA THR A 375 -8.06 5.96 -9.36
C THR A 375 -8.32 7.35 -9.92
N GLY A 376 -9.59 7.79 -9.99
CA GLY A 376 -9.99 9.15 -10.35
C GLY A 376 -9.98 10.17 -9.20
N GLY A 377 -9.60 9.79 -7.98
CA GLY A 377 -9.56 10.67 -6.80
C GLY A 377 -10.90 10.81 -6.07
N SER A 378 -11.92 10.03 -6.40
CA SER A 378 -13.21 10.04 -5.72
C SER A 378 -13.39 8.84 -4.79
N GLY A 379 -14.33 8.94 -3.84
CA GLY A 379 -14.75 7.82 -3.00
C GLY A 379 -13.70 7.39 -1.97
N PHE A 380 -12.90 8.33 -1.43
CA PHE A 380 -12.03 8.03 -0.31
C PHE A 380 -12.84 7.47 0.85
N THR A 381 -12.40 6.34 1.39
CA THR A 381 -13.08 5.63 2.48
C THR A 381 -12.06 4.99 3.41
N VAL A 382 -12.18 5.23 4.69
CA VAL A 382 -11.43 4.52 5.72
C VAL A 382 -12.10 3.15 5.94
N LEU A 383 -11.34 2.10 5.69
CA LEU A 383 -11.77 0.71 5.85
C LEU A 383 -11.55 0.21 7.27
N HIS A 384 -10.46 0.63 7.90
CA HIS A 384 -10.15 0.33 9.29
C HIS A 384 -9.39 1.48 9.93
N SER A 385 -9.68 1.79 11.18
CA SER A 385 -8.93 2.73 11.99
C SER A 385 -8.39 2.00 13.21
N PHE A 386 -7.07 1.92 13.33
CA PHE A 386 -6.41 1.18 14.41
C PHE A 386 -6.71 1.79 15.77
N ALA A 387 -7.01 0.92 16.73
CA ALA A 387 -7.48 1.31 18.06
C ALA A 387 -6.45 2.12 18.85
N ALA A 388 -6.94 2.97 19.74
CA ALA A 388 -6.06 3.70 20.65
C ALA A 388 -5.25 2.75 21.53
N THR A 389 -3.99 3.12 21.79
CA THR A 389 -3.09 2.34 22.64
C THR A 389 -3.21 2.69 24.12
N SER A 390 -2.96 1.70 24.96
CA SER A 390 -2.70 1.88 26.38
C SER A 390 -1.33 1.27 26.70
N PHE A 391 -0.40 2.09 27.15
CA PHE A 391 0.99 1.68 27.44
C PHE A 391 1.70 0.97 26.27
N GLY A 392 1.44 1.43 25.02
CA GLY A 392 2.07 0.86 23.81
C GLY A 392 1.41 -0.41 23.26
N THR A 393 0.34 -0.89 23.87
CA THR A 393 -0.41 -2.08 23.45
C THR A 393 -1.85 -1.73 23.08
N ASN A 394 -2.45 -2.49 22.19
CA ASN A 394 -3.85 -2.42 21.79
C ASN A 394 -4.31 -3.77 21.19
N SER A 395 -5.53 -3.82 20.69
CA SER A 395 -6.10 -5.07 20.17
C SER A 395 -5.68 -5.41 18.73
N ASP A 396 -5.19 -4.45 17.96
CA ASP A 396 -5.10 -4.57 16.49
C ASP A 396 -3.79 -4.07 15.88
N GLY A 397 -2.95 -3.38 16.63
CA GLY A 397 -1.67 -2.83 16.14
C GLY A 397 -1.69 -1.32 15.96
N MET A 398 -0.55 -0.73 15.64
CA MET A 398 -0.39 0.68 15.32
C MET A 398 0.75 0.89 14.31
N TYR A 399 0.71 2.02 13.62
CA TYR A 399 1.66 2.39 12.57
C TYR A 399 1.69 1.37 11.43
N PRO A 400 0.61 1.27 10.64
CA PRO A 400 0.57 0.40 9.47
C PRO A 400 1.40 1.02 8.33
N GLU A 401 2.66 0.66 8.25
CA GLU A 401 3.62 1.10 7.22
C GLU A 401 3.93 0.00 6.21
N CYS A 402 2.95 -0.76 5.78
CA CYS A 402 3.15 -1.91 4.93
C CYS A 402 2.45 -1.82 3.57
N THR A 403 3.06 -2.41 2.55
CA THR A 403 2.34 -2.76 1.32
C THR A 403 1.31 -3.84 1.64
N LEU A 404 0.06 -3.60 1.27
CA LEU A 404 -1.00 -4.57 1.46
C LEU A 404 -0.90 -5.70 0.43
N ALA A 405 -1.05 -6.95 0.87
CA ALA A 405 -1.27 -8.10 0.00
C ALA A 405 -2.76 -8.40 -0.13
N LEU A 406 -3.17 -9.03 -1.23
CA LEU A 406 -4.58 -9.38 -1.47
C LEU A 406 -4.72 -10.86 -1.84
N SER A 407 -5.63 -11.54 -1.16
CA SER A 407 -6.10 -12.87 -1.55
C SER A 407 -7.63 -12.92 -1.52
N GLY A 408 -8.24 -13.18 -2.66
CA GLY A 408 -9.68 -13.09 -2.79
C GLY A 408 -10.19 -11.69 -2.42
N ASN A 409 -10.98 -11.61 -1.37
CA ASN A 409 -11.57 -10.35 -0.86
C ASN A 409 -10.92 -9.89 0.46
N THR A 410 -9.75 -10.39 0.77
CA THR A 410 -9.09 -10.08 2.04
C THR A 410 -7.76 -9.41 1.78
N LEU A 411 -7.60 -8.22 2.35
CA LEU A 411 -6.32 -7.52 2.46
C LEU A 411 -5.54 -8.08 3.65
N TYR A 412 -4.25 -8.19 3.49
CA TYR A 412 -3.31 -8.60 4.52
C TYR A 412 -2.23 -7.56 4.66
N GLY A 413 -1.84 -7.27 5.88
CA GLY A 413 -0.80 -6.29 6.17
C GLY A 413 -0.16 -6.50 7.53
N THR A 414 0.77 -5.62 7.85
CA THR A 414 1.47 -5.59 9.13
C THR A 414 1.33 -4.23 9.80
N THR A 415 1.47 -4.20 11.10
CA THR A 415 1.65 -2.96 11.87
C THR A 415 3.01 -3.01 12.55
N GLU A 416 3.75 -1.89 12.53
CA GLU A 416 5.08 -1.81 13.13
C GLU A 416 5.06 -2.11 14.63
N GLN A 417 4.10 -1.53 15.33
CA GLN A 417 3.99 -1.59 16.77
C GLN A 417 2.55 -1.93 17.21
N GLY A 418 2.29 -1.85 18.53
CA GLY A 418 0.98 -2.19 19.07
C GLY A 418 0.75 -3.70 19.10
N GLY A 419 -0.52 -4.12 19.07
CA GLY A 419 -0.90 -5.50 19.33
C GLY A 419 -0.77 -5.86 20.82
N ALA A 420 -0.89 -7.13 21.15
CA ALA A 420 -0.90 -7.61 22.52
C ALA A 420 0.40 -7.36 23.29
N TYR A 421 1.53 -7.25 22.60
CA TYR A 421 2.86 -7.14 23.21
C TYR A 421 3.63 -5.88 22.80
N GLY A 422 3.04 -5.00 21.99
CA GLY A 422 3.68 -3.76 21.55
C GLY A 422 4.66 -3.87 20.37
N ASN A 423 4.88 -5.07 19.85
CA ASN A 423 5.92 -5.36 18.83
C ASN A 423 5.35 -5.55 17.40
N GLY A 424 4.11 -5.13 17.19
CA GLY A 424 3.44 -5.20 15.91
C GLY A 424 2.60 -6.45 15.70
N THR A 425 1.88 -6.47 14.60
CA THR A 425 0.95 -7.54 14.22
C THR A 425 1.04 -7.90 12.75
N VAL A 426 0.58 -9.09 12.40
CA VAL A 426 0.08 -9.42 11.07
C VAL A 426 -1.43 -9.41 11.12
N PHE A 427 -2.09 -8.73 10.21
CA PHE A 427 -3.55 -8.62 10.20
C PHE A 427 -4.17 -9.03 8.86
N SER A 428 -5.46 -9.32 8.90
CA SER A 428 -6.33 -9.47 7.75
C SER A 428 -7.53 -8.53 7.85
N LEU A 429 -7.97 -8.00 6.71
CA LEU A 429 -9.15 -7.14 6.58
C LEU A 429 -10.01 -7.61 5.41
N PHE A 430 -11.14 -8.20 5.70
CA PHE A 430 -12.10 -8.62 4.67
C PHE A 430 -12.83 -7.40 4.10
N ILE A 431 -12.84 -7.28 2.77
CA ILE A 431 -13.52 -6.23 2.03
C ILE A 431 -14.73 -6.84 1.35
N PRO A 432 -15.96 -6.52 1.80
CA PRO A 432 -17.15 -7.00 1.12
C PRO A 432 -17.28 -6.35 -0.27
N PRO A 433 -17.77 -7.07 -1.29
CA PRO A 433 -18.01 -6.49 -2.60
C PRO A 433 -19.08 -5.40 -2.51
N GLN A 434 -18.85 -4.30 -3.22
CA GLN A 434 -19.82 -3.22 -3.35
C GLN A 434 -20.86 -3.59 -4.41
N LEU A 435 -22.14 -3.56 -4.05
CA LEU A 435 -23.24 -3.70 -4.98
C LEU A 435 -23.67 -2.32 -5.49
N THR A 436 -23.51 -2.08 -6.79
CA THR A 436 -23.96 -0.85 -7.43
C THR A 436 -25.30 -1.07 -8.09
N ILE A 437 -26.21 -0.11 -7.95
CA ILE A 437 -27.55 -0.14 -8.58
C ILE A 437 -27.64 1.02 -9.57
N ILE A 438 -27.91 0.67 -10.83
CA ILE A 438 -28.00 1.63 -11.94
C ILE A 438 -29.43 1.60 -12.48
N PRO A 439 -30.18 2.70 -12.44
CA PRO A 439 -31.51 2.77 -13.08
C PRO A 439 -31.42 2.60 -14.60
N SER A 440 -32.31 1.80 -15.19
CA SER A 440 -32.35 1.56 -16.63
C SER A 440 -33.82 1.43 -17.10
N GLY A 441 -34.49 2.55 -17.26
CA GLY A 441 -35.92 2.58 -17.61
C GLY A 441 -36.82 1.93 -16.55
N PRO A 442 -37.59 0.88 -16.89
CA PRO A 442 -38.41 0.13 -15.94
C PRO A 442 -37.61 -0.86 -15.10
N ASP A 443 -36.32 -0.99 -15.36
CA ASP A 443 -35.43 -1.96 -14.74
C ASP A 443 -34.36 -1.27 -13.91
N VAL A 444 -33.67 -2.06 -13.08
CA VAL A 444 -32.37 -1.72 -12.46
C VAL A 444 -31.32 -2.73 -12.91
N ILE A 445 -30.12 -2.23 -13.18
CA ILE A 445 -28.95 -3.06 -13.40
C ILE A 445 -28.15 -3.06 -12.08
N LEU A 446 -27.97 -4.25 -11.53
CA LEU A 446 -27.17 -4.46 -10.33
C LEU A 446 -25.82 -4.99 -10.75
N THR A 447 -24.75 -4.32 -10.34
CA THR A 447 -23.38 -4.73 -10.69
C THR A 447 -22.50 -4.86 -9.47
N TRP A 448 -21.55 -5.81 -9.54
CA TRP A 448 -20.46 -5.97 -8.59
C TRP A 448 -19.21 -6.54 -9.28
N PRO A 449 -18.01 -6.26 -8.80
CA PRO A 449 -16.78 -6.70 -9.46
C PRO A 449 -16.66 -8.23 -9.56
N THR A 450 -16.11 -8.73 -10.68
CA THR A 450 -15.97 -10.18 -10.94
C THR A 450 -14.91 -10.87 -10.10
N ASN A 451 -13.98 -10.10 -9.53
CA ASN A 451 -12.93 -10.62 -8.64
C ASN A 451 -13.46 -11.12 -7.28
N TYR A 452 -14.74 -10.88 -6.98
CA TYR A 452 -15.41 -11.39 -5.78
C TYR A 452 -16.14 -12.70 -6.08
N ALA A 453 -15.40 -13.82 -5.99
CA ALA A 453 -15.98 -15.15 -6.22
C ALA A 453 -16.89 -15.59 -5.06
N GLY A 454 -17.90 -16.41 -5.37
CA GLY A 454 -18.78 -17.02 -4.37
C GLY A 454 -19.92 -16.15 -3.86
N PHE A 455 -20.06 -14.89 -4.32
CA PHE A 455 -21.20 -14.06 -3.99
C PHE A 455 -22.39 -14.26 -4.95
N THR A 456 -23.58 -14.36 -4.38
CA THR A 456 -24.85 -14.45 -5.09
C THR A 456 -25.72 -13.24 -4.80
N LEU A 457 -26.42 -12.74 -5.84
CA LEU A 457 -27.39 -11.66 -5.67
C LEU A 457 -28.68 -12.22 -5.06
N GLN A 458 -29.14 -11.62 -3.99
CA GLN A 458 -30.40 -11.95 -3.35
C GLN A 458 -31.31 -10.70 -3.29
N SER A 459 -32.62 -10.93 -3.35
CA SER A 459 -33.62 -9.87 -3.22
C SER A 459 -34.71 -10.22 -2.22
N THR A 460 -35.34 -9.20 -1.64
CA THR A 460 -36.51 -9.30 -0.78
C THR A 460 -37.38 -8.04 -0.91
N THR A 461 -38.65 -8.17 -0.65
CA THR A 461 -39.61 -7.03 -0.57
C THR A 461 -39.84 -6.54 0.85
N ASN A 462 -39.23 -7.21 1.86
CA ASN A 462 -39.43 -6.89 3.28
C ASN A 462 -38.09 -6.96 4.03
N LEU A 463 -37.79 -5.95 4.87
CA LEU A 463 -36.59 -5.90 5.72
C LEU A 463 -36.85 -6.28 7.18
N GLY A 464 -38.04 -6.76 7.54
CA GLY A 464 -38.33 -7.17 8.92
C GLY A 464 -37.50 -8.35 9.41
N PRO A 465 -37.53 -8.69 10.70
CA PRO A 465 -36.74 -9.79 11.26
C PRO A 465 -37.00 -11.14 10.61
N SER A 466 -38.15 -11.33 9.97
CA SER A 466 -38.56 -12.52 9.23
C SER A 466 -38.38 -12.40 7.71
N ALA A 467 -37.54 -11.48 7.23
CA ALA A 467 -37.30 -11.30 5.80
C ALA A 467 -36.77 -12.57 5.15
N VAL A 468 -37.47 -13.05 4.12
CA VAL A 468 -37.00 -14.15 3.28
C VAL A 468 -36.23 -13.54 2.10
N TRP A 469 -34.97 -13.88 1.99
CA TRP A 469 -34.12 -13.49 0.87
C TRP A 469 -34.11 -14.58 -0.18
N THR A 470 -34.43 -14.22 -1.41
CA THR A 470 -34.49 -15.14 -2.54
C THR A 470 -33.31 -14.88 -3.45
N THR A 471 -32.58 -15.93 -3.78
CA THR A 471 -31.47 -15.86 -4.75
C THR A 471 -32.03 -15.63 -6.16
N ASN A 472 -31.47 -14.67 -6.88
CA ASN A 472 -31.79 -14.46 -8.29
C ASN A 472 -31.25 -15.64 -9.10
N SER A 473 -32.14 -16.37 -9.76
CA SER A 473 -31.84 -17.63 -10.45
C SER A 473 -31.09 -17.49 -11.76
N ALA A 474 -31.09 -16.29 -12.36
CA ALA A 474 -30.26 -15.99 -13.52
C ALA A 474 -28.86 -15.63 -13.05
N GLY A 475 -27.85 -16.44 -13.41
CA GLY A 475 -26.45 -16.10 -13.15
C GLY A 475 -26.09 -14.73 -13.74
N PRO A 476 -25.14 -13.99 -13.17
CA PRO A 476 -24.76 -12.68 -13.69
C PRO A 476 -24.10 -12.81 -15.07
N LEU A 477 -24.35 -11.83 -15.93
CA LEU A 477 -23.56 -11.61 -17.14
C LEU A 477 -22.29 -10.82 -16.76
N VAL A 478 -21.16 -11.16 -17.37
CA VAL A 478 -19.93 -10.39 -17.18
C VAL A 478 -19.84 -9.32 -18.25
N VAL A 479 -19.85 -8.04 -17.81
CA VAL A 479 -19.75 -6.87 -18.68
C VAL A 479 -18.67 -5.94 -18.12
N ASN A 480 -17.64 -5.67 -18.89
CA ASN A 480 -16.50 -4.79 -18.49
C ASN A 480 -15.90 -5.13 -17.13
N GLY A 481 -15.67 -6.41 -16.83
CA GLY A 481 -15.11 -6.87 -15.56
C GLY A 481 -16.06 -6.77 -14.35
N GLN A 482 -17.35 -6.53 -14.59
CA GLN A 482 -18.40 -6.52 -13.58
C GLN A 482 -19.38 -7.67 -13.82
N ASN A 483 -19.81 -8.34 -12.76
CA ASN A 483 -21.01 -9.13 -12.78
C ASN A 483 -22.21 -8.19 -12.91
N ALA A 484 -23.13 -8.45 -13.80
CA ALA A 484 -24.30 -7.61 -14.04
C ALA A 484 -25.58 -8.46 -14.05
N VAL A 485 -26.58 -8.04 -13.32
CA VAL A 485 -27.93 -8.63 -13.32
C VAL A 485 -28.95 -7.52 -13.53
N THR A 486 -29.82 -7.69 -14.51
CA THR A 486 -30.94 -6.78 -14.74
C THR A 486 -32.19 -7.32 -14.04
N ASN A 487 -32.82 -6.49 -13.24
CA ASN A 487 -34.08 -6.78 -12.56
C ASN A 487 -35.16 -5.74 -12.90
N SER A 488 -36.31 -6.21 -13.27
CA SER A 488 -37.48 -5.33 -13.46
C SER A 488 -38.00 -4.81 -12.13
N ILE A 489 -38.25 -3.53 -12.07
CA ILE A 489 -38.87 -2.88 -10.91
C ILE A 489 -40.37 -3.17 -10.96
N SER A 490 -40.82 -4.16 -10.20
CA SER A 490 -42.23 -4.49 -10.04
C SER A 490 -42.60 -4.36 -8.56
N GLY A 491 -43.67 -3.59 -8.27
CA GLY A 491 -44.15 -3.37 -6.91
C GLY A 491 -43.67 -2.06 -6.27
N THR A 492 -43.90 -1.93 -4.97
CA THR A 492 -43.65 -0.68 -4.22
C THR A 492 -42.21 -0.55 -3.73
N GLN A 493 -41.52 -1.67 -3.49
CA GLN A 493 -40.14 -1.68 -3.04
C GLN A 493 -39.50 -3.07 -3.22
N THR A 494 -38.18 -3.09 -3.52
CA THR A 494 -37.37 -4.30 -3.56
C THR A 494 -35.99 -3.95 -3.01
N PHE A 495 -35.46 -4.81 -2.14
CA PHE A 495 -34.15 -4.68 -1.55
C PHE A 495 -33.23 -5.76 -2.12
N PHE A 496 -31.95 -5.44 -2.28
CA PHE A 496 -30.97 -6.33 -2.84
C PHE A 496 -29.76 -6.45 -1.91
N ARG A 497 -29.12 -7.62 -1.90
CA ARG A 497 -27.84 -7.85 -1.23
C ARG A 497 -26.98 -8.86 -1.99
N LEU A 498 -25.68 -8.82 -1.76
CA LEU A 498 -24.78 -9.91 -2.07
C LEU A 498 -24.66 -10.82 -0.84
N SER A 499 -24.72 -12.11 -1.06
CA SER A 499 -24.57 -13.14 -0.01
C SER A 499 -23.57 -14.20 -0.49
N GLN A 500 -22.68 -14.59 0.38
CA GLN A 500 -21.72 -15.67 0.19
C GLN A 500 -22.27 -16.96 0.77
#